data_451bca283744b2066e0f1fb479214233
#
_entry.id   451bca283744b2066e0f1fb479214233
#
_cell.length_a   1.000
_cell.length_b   1.000
_cell.length_c   1.000
_cell.angle_alpha   90.00
_cell.angle_beta   90.00
_cell.angle_gamma   90.00
#
_symmetry.space_group_name_H-M   'P 1'
#
loop_
_entity.id
_entity.type
_entity.pdbx_description
1 polymer ?
#
loop_
_entity_poly.entity_id
_entity_poly.type
_entity_poly.pdbx_seq_one_letter_code
_entity_poly.pdbx_strand_id
1 'polypeptide(L)'
;MAGRRIIYLASLIGCLVFYYFYREWLSWLFLMAILFLPWLSLIFSLPAMITARGKLDFPDTVPVGQKLHAAMDLTAKLPVPSFRYKLRVTNTITGTRRKIKPGKPLPTDVCGRLIVEPVKTGVCDYLGLFRLPLGKRNQATVYIWPVVTPLAYEPDFARRPPRRWKPKPGGGFAENHELRLYRPGDSLQQIHWKLSAKTGNLILREAMEPVYQLLRLTLDLNGTPEELNRKLGRLLWLGQLLVEKEHPFHISALTGRGVLSWQVDSADALNSAMAELLSTPAAESGTLKDAHTFPGRAYHIGGGVDEE
;
A
#
# COMPACT_ATOMS: atom_id res chain seq x y z
N MET A 1 -15.91 22.46 23.51
CA MET A 1 -17.36 22.44 23.84
C MET A 1 -17.62 22.72 25.33
N ALA A 2 -16.97 22.00 26.25
CA ALA A 2 -17.19 22.27 27.66
C ALA A 2 -17.02 23.77 28.03
N GLY A 3 -15.94 24.42 27.61
CA GLY A 3 -15.71 25.83 27.90
C GLY A 3 -16.80 26.75 27.34
N ARG A 4 -17.28 26.54 26.10
CA ARG A 4 -18.38 27.37 25.54
C ARG A 4 -19.69 27.17 26.27
N ARG A 5 -19.99 25.95 26.73
CA ARG A 5 -21.16 25.66 27.55
C ARG A 5 -21.08 26.31 28.95
N ILE A 6 -19.86 26.29 29.53
CA ILE A 6 -19.60 26.96 30.81
C ILE A 6 -19.80 28.49 30.68
N ILE A 7 -19.24 29.07 29.60
CA ILE A 7 -19.40 30.51 29.33
C ILE A 7 -20.89 30.85 29.15
N TYR A 8 -21.63 30.05 28.39
CA TYR A 8 -23.06 30.27 28.19
C TYR A 8 -23.85 30.18 29.53
N LEU A 9 -23.55 29.14 30.34
CA LEU A 9 -24.18 28.99 31.67
C LEU A 9 -23.83 30.15 32.59
N ALA A 10 -22.58 30.61 32.61
CA ALA A 10 -22.16 31.76 33.39
C ALA A 10 -22.88 33.05 32.93
N SER A 11 -23.01 33.26 31.60
CA SER A 11 -23.79 34.39 31.06
C SER A 11 -25.26 34.31 31.44
N LEU A 12 -25.87 33.13 31.41
CA LEU A 12 -27.26 32.92 31.81
C LEU A 12 -27.46 33.23 33.29
N ILE A 13 -26.55 32.74 34.15
CA ILE A 13 -26.58 33.04 35.60
C ILE A 13 -26.40 34.54 35.83
N GLY A 14 -25.46 35.18 35.14
CA GLY A 14 -25.25 36.64 35.24
C GLY A 14 -26.50 37.43 34.86
N CYS A 15 -27.20 37.05 33.78
CA CYS A 15 -28.45 37.69 33.39
C CYS A 15 -29.60 37.41 34.36
N LEU A 16 -29.64 36.25 34.98
CA LEU A 16 -30.61 35.92 36.02
C LEU A 16 -30.41 36.78 37.26
N VAL A 17 -29.17 36.96 37.72
CA VAL A 17 -28.80 37.83 38.83
C VAL A 17 -29.13 39.29 38.47
N PHE A 18 -28.79 39.72 37.26
CA PHE A 18 -29.13 41.06 36.80
C PHE A 18 -30.65 41.32 36.82
N TYR A 19 -31.44 40.36 36.31
CA TYR A 19 -32.91 40.45 36.36
C TYR A 19 -33.45 40.48 37.79
N TYR A 20 -32.84 39.74 38.71
CA TYR A 20 -33.27 39.76 40.12
C TYR A 20 -33.09 41.11 40.79
N PHE A 21 -31.98 41.82 40.49
CA PHE A 21 -31.69 43.14 41.06
C PHE A 21 -32.39 44.29 40.31
N TYR A 22 -32.53 44.19 39.01
CA TYR A 22 -33.10 45.17 38.12
C TYR A 22 -34.36 44.59 37.46
N ARG A 23 -35.52 44.77 38.10
CA ARG A 23 -36.81 44.24 37.59
C ARG A 23 -37.43 45.16 36.52
N GLU A 24 -36.63 45.69 35.61
CA GLU A 24 -37.05 46.49 34.49
C GLU A 24 -37.31 45.56 33.24
N TRP A 25 -38.15 46.02 32.31
CA TRP A 25 -38.53 45.29 31.13
C TRP A 25 -37.30 44.96 30.29
N LEU A 26 -36.28 45.83 30.30
CA LEU A 26 -35.03 45.63 29.58
C LEU A 26 -34.25 44.40 30.09
N SER A 27 -34.19 44.21 31.40
CA SER A 27 -33.54 43.04 31.99
C SER A 27 -34.26 41.72 31.68
N TRP A 28 -35.58 41.75 31.61
CA TRP A 28 -36.39 40.63 31.15
C TRP A 28 -36.12 40.30 29.68
N LEU A 29 -36.01 41.31 28.81
CA LEU A 29 -35.70 41.13 27.40
C LEU A 29 -34.33 40.50 27.18
N PHE A 30 -33.30 40.94 27.93
CA PHE A 30 -31.95 40.30 27.88
C PHE A 30 -31.99 38.86 28.35
N LEU A 31 -32.71 38.54 29.39
CA LEU A 31 -32.85 37.17 29.87
C LEU A 31 -33.50 36.27 28.80
N MET A 32 -34.59 36.73 28.19
CA MET A 32 -35.27 36.02 27.11
C MET A 32 -34.36 35.88 25.88
N ALA A 33 -33.65 36.93 25.49
CA ALA A 33 -32.70 36.87 24.35
C ALA A 33 -31.61 35.80 24.57
N ILE A 34 -30.99 35.75 25.75
CA ILE A 34 -29.99 34.73 26.06
C ILE A 34 -30.59 33.32 26.11
N LEU A 35 -31.81 33.18 26.62
CA LEU A 35 -32.50 31.88 26.69
C LEU A 35 -32.85 31.34 25.31
N PHE A 36 -33.30 32.19 24.38
CA PHE A 36 -33.66 31.78 23.03
C PHE A 36 -32.46 31.67 22.05
N LEU A 37 -31.34 32.31 22.36
CA LEU A 37 -30.15 32.39 21.51
C LEU A 37 -29.62 30.98 21.07
N PRO A 38 -29.56 29.95 21.95
CA PRO A 38 -29.15 28.59 21.52
C PRO A 38 -30.10 27.96 20.52
N TRP A 39 -31.40 28.16 20.70
CA TRP A 39 -32.43 27.63 19.80
C TRP A 39 -32.35 28.30 18.42
N LEU A 40 -32.17 29.61 18.41
CA LEU A 40 -31.98 30.38 17.20
C LEU A 40 -30.70 29.89 16.45
N SER A 41 -29.60 29.76 17.18
CA SER A 41 -28.34 29.23 16.65
C SER A 41 -28.52 27.82 16.05
N LEU A 42 -29.29 26.97 16.74
CA LEU A 42 -29.55 25.61 16.26
C LEU A 42 -30.40 25.63 14.98
N ILE A 43 -31.48 26.38 14.94
CA ILE A 43 -32.39 26.50 13.78
C ILE A 43 -31.62 26.95 12.54
N PHE A 44 -30.79 28.00 12.64
CA PHE A 44 -30.01 28.51 11.51
C PHE A 44 -28.84 27.56 11.09
N SER A 45 -28.26 26.83 12.04
CA SER A 45 -27.18 25.91 11.72
C SER A 45 -27.64 24.52 11.26
N LEU A 46 -28.86 24.13 11.61
CA LEU A 46 -29.40 22.78 11.34
C LEU A 46 -29.32 22.37 9.86
N PRO A 47 -29.74 23.19 8.87
CA PRO A 47 -29.63 22.82 7.46
C PRO A 47 -28.17 22.62 7.01
N ALA A 48 -27.23 23.44 7.49
CA ALA A 48 -25.82 23.27 7.22
C ALA A 48 -25.28 21.98 7.86
N MET A 49 -25.70 21.69 9.10
CA MET A 49 -25.26 20.51 9.84
C MET A 49 -25.76 19.20 9.22
N ILE A 50 -26.98 19.16 8.70
CA ILE A 50 -27.59 17.96 8.08
C ILE A 50 -27.00 17.72 6.70
N THR A 51 -26.74 18.77 5.92
CA THR A 51 -26.19 18.66 4.56
C THR A 51 -24.69 18.49 4.51
N ALA A 52 -24.00 18.67 5.62
CA ALA A 52 -22.56 18.56 5.73
C ALA A 52 -22.06 17.14 5.41
N ARG A 53 -21.13 17.03 4.47
CA ARG A 53 -20.43 15.79 4.12
C ARG A 53 -18.93 16.03 4.19
N GLY A 54 -18.24 15.16 4.91
CA GLY A 54 -16.78 15.20 4.95
C GLY A 54 -16.20 14.20 3.97
N LYS A 55 -15.29 14.64 3.11
CA LYS A 55 -14.52 13.81 2.20
C LYS A 55 -13.06 13.88 2.59
N LEU A 56 -12.42 12.71 2.69
CA LEU A 56 -10.97 12.62 2.78
C LEU A 56 -10.45 12.55 1.35
N ASP A 57 -9.59 13.49 1.00
CA ASP A 57 -8.95 13.53 -0.30
C ASP A 57 -7.44 13.43 -0.11
N PHE A 58 -6.88 12.34 -0.62
CA PHE A 58 -5.46 12.05 -0.56
C PHE A 58 -4.99 11.52 -1.90
N PRO A 59 -3.73 11.75 -2.29
CA PRO A 59 -3.14 11.08 -3.43
C PRO A 59 -3.06 9.57 -3.17
N ASP A 60 -3.22 8.78 -4.23
CA ASP A 60 -3.17 7.32 -4.11
C ASP A 60 -1.81 6.82 -3.64
N THR A 61 -0.72 7.48 -4.08
CA THR A 61 0.66 7.11 -3.79
C THR A 61 1.48 8.30 -3.34
N VAL A 62 2.35 8.08 -2.35
CA VAL A 62 3.29 9.08 -1.81
C VAL A 62 4.61 8.39 -1.50
N PRO A 63 5.77 8.95 -1.89
CA PRO A 63 7.05 8.37 -1.51
C PRO A 63 7.33 8.50 -0.01
N VAL A 64 8.11 7.57 0.53
CA VAL A 64 8.56 7.61 1.93
C VAL A 64 9.24 8.94 2.23
N GLY A 65 8.93 9.51 3.40
CA GLY A 65 9.50 10.77 3.89
C GLY A 65 8.84 12.03 3.37
N GLN A 66 7.98 11.98 2.38
CA GLN A 66 7.24 13.15 1.90
C GLN A 66 6.19 13.57 2.91
N LYS A 67 6.19 14.84 3.30
CA LYS A 67 5.22 15.39 4.24
C LYS A 67 3.83 15.48 3.60
N LEU A 68 2.91 14.66 4.10
CA LEU A 68 1.50 14.68 3.71
C LEU A 68 0.65 15.18 4.89
N HIS A 69 -0.09 16.27 4.69
CA HIS A 69 -0.92 16.82 5.75
C HIS A 69 -2.30 16.17 5.75
N ALA A 70 -2.75 15.82 6.94
CA ALA A 70 -4.08 15.26 7.14
C ALA A 70 -5.13 16.38 7.03
N ALA A 71 -5.76 16.50 5.88
CA ALA A 71 -6.88 17.39 5.63
C ALA A 71 -8.16 16.59 5.35
N MET A 72 -9.28 17.16 5.74
CA MET A 72 -10.59 16.63 5.42
C MET A 72 -11.43 17.79 4.88
N ASP A 73 -11.83 17.68 3.63
CA ASP A 73 -12.66 18.66 2.99
C ASP A 73 -14.11 18.49 3.42
N LEU A 74 -14.73 19.61 3.74
CA LEU A 74 -16.12 19.65 4.14
C LEU A 74 -16.94 20.30 3.03
N THR A 75 -17.86 19.55 2.47
CA THR A 75 -18.84 20.04 1.51
C THR A 75 -20.19 20.18 2.20
N ALA A 76 -20.79 21.36 2.15
CA ALA A 76 -22.12 21.63 2.65
C ALA A 76 -22.82 22.65 1.75
N LYS A 77 -24.16 22.64 1.69
CA LYS A 77 -24.94 23.62 0.92
C LYS A 77 -24.89 25.04 1.51
N LEU A 78 -24.62 25.14 2.80
CA LEU A 78 -24.54 26.38 3.54
C LEU A 78 -23.21 26.44 4.32
N PRO A 79 -22.68 27.63 4.63
CA PRO A 79 -21.45 27.76 5.39
C PRO A 79 -21.56 27.07 6.75
N VAL A 80 -20.61 26.18 7.03
CA VAL A 80 -20.54 25.42 8.28
C VAL A 80 -19.76 26.22 9.31
N PRO A 81 -20.36 26.52 10.47
CA PRO A 81 -19.74 27.42 11.46
C PRO A 81 -18.46 26.84 12.08
N SER A 82 -18.47 25.56 12.39
CA SER A 82 -17.33 24.91 13.04
C SER A 82 -17.35 23.41 12.81
N PHE A 83 -16.25 22.89 12.24
CA PHE A 83 -16.07 21.49 11.99
C PHE A 83 -14.91 20.95 12.84
N ARG A 84 -15.14 19.82 13.51
CA ARG A 84 -14.13 19.17 14.34
C ARG A 84 -14.03 17.69 13.99
N TYR A 85 -12.81 17.24 13.78
CA TYR A 85 -12.54 15.85 13.49
C TYR A 85 -11.23 15.40 14.14
N LYS A 86 -11.09 14.09 14.29
CA LYS A 86 -9.84 13.40 14.62
C LYS A 86 -9.69 12.26 13.64
N LEU A 87 -8.48 12.03 13.17
CA LEU A 87 -8.16 10.95 12.26
C LEU A 87 -7.44 9.83 13.02
N ARG A 88 -7.75 8.61 12.66
CA ARG A 88 -6.96 7.43 13.02
C ARG A 88 -6.23 6.98 11.76
N VAL A 89 -4.94 6.81 11.87
CA VAL A 89 -4.10 6.30 10.79
C VAL A 89 -3.53 4.96 11.22
N THR A 90 -3.70 3.96 10.37
CA THR A 90 -3.18 2.62 10.58
C THR A 90 -2.27 2.29 9.41
N ASN A 91 -1.00 1.94 9.68
CA ASN A 91 -0.09 1.39 8.68
C ASN A 91 -0.29 -0.14 8.66
N THR A 92 -0.51 -0.72 7.49
CA THR A 92 -0.79 -2.16 7.35
C THR A 92 0.43 -3.03 7.58
N ILE A 93 1.62 -2.60 7.16
CA ILE A 93 2.86 -3.39 7.34
C ILE A 93 3.22 -3.49 8.83
N THR A 94 3.32 -2.35 9.52
CA THR A 94 3.76 -2.31 10.92
C THR A 94 2.62 -2.55 11.92
N GLY A 95 1.36 -2.53 11.48
CA GLY A 95 0.19 -2.61 12.35
C GLY A 95 0.01 -1.41 13.29
N THR A 96 0.87 -0.38 13.19
CA THR A 96 0.85 0.78 14.08
C THR A 96 -0.40 1.63 13.88
N ARG A 97 -1.05 2.00 14.99
CA ARG A 97 -2.25 2.85 14.99
C ARG A 97 -1.97 4.16 15.70
N ARG A 98 -2.10 5.27 15.01
CA ARG A 98 -1.90 6.61 15.58
C ARG A 98 -3.14 7.48 15.39
N LYS A 99 -3.46 8.30 16.41
CA LYS A 99 -4.51 9.33 16.31
C LYS A 99 -3.85 10.66 15.99
N ILE A 100 -4.28 11.27 14.90
CA ILE A 100 -3.68 12.51 14.38
C ILE A 100 -4.72 13.63 14.50
N LYS A 101 -4.26 14.82 14.91
CA LYS A 101 -5.07 16.04 14.92
C LYS A 101 -5.08 16.65 13.51
N PRO A 102 -6.12 17.42 13.14
CA PRO A 102 -6.15 18.17 11.89
C PRO A 102 -4.90 19.04 11.69
N GLY A 103 -4.41 19.08 10.45
CA GLY A 103 -3.24 19.88 10.07
C GLY A 103 -1.88 19.31 10.48
N LYS A 104 -1.82 18.19 11.20
CA LYS A 104 -0.54 17.51 11.47
C LYS A 104 -0.16 16.58 10.33
N PRO A 105 1.16 16.41 10.04
CA PRO A 105 1.61 15.48 9.02
C PRO A 105 1.25 14.04 9.36
N LEU A 106 0.94 13.26 8.34
CA LEU A 106 0.79 11.82 8.42
C LEU A 106 2.16 11.15 8.64
N PRO A 107 2.22 9.98 9.30
CA PRO A 107 3.46 9.22 9.44
C PRO A 107 3.79 8.55 8.10
N THR A 108 4.66 9.17 7.33
CA THR A 108 5.14 8.68 6.03
C THR A 108 6.54 8.09 6.11
N ASP A 109 7.05 7.89 7.33
CA ASP A 109 8.42 7.43 7.58
C ASP A 109 8.65 5.96 7.16
N VAL A 110 7.58 5.18 7.10
CA VAL A 110 7.60 3.74 6.80
C VAL A 110 6.69 3.44 5.63
N CYS A 111 7.19 2.67 4.65
CA CYS A 111 6.37 2.18 3.55
C CYS A 111 5.21 1.32 4.05
N GLY A 112 4.18 1.22 3.22
CA GLY A 112 2.98 0.46 3.51
C GLY A 112 1.72 1.19 3.12
N ARG A 113 0.62 0.49 3.18
CA ARG A 113 -0.70 1.07 2.96
C ARG A 113 -1.16 1.75 4.24
N LEU A 114 -1.38 3.07 4.19
CA LEU A 114 -2.00 3.83 5.27
C LEU A 114 -3.51 3.84 5.09
N ILE A 115 -4.21 3.39 6.12
CA ILE A 115 -5.66 3.47 6.21
C ILE A 115 -5.99 4.65 7.12
N VAL A 116 -6.64 5.67 6.57
CA VAL A 116 -7.03 6.89 7.27
C VAL A 116 -8.53 6.87 7.52
N GLU A 117 -8.89 6.81 8.79
CA GLU A 117 -10.30 6.76 9.23
C GLU A 117 -10.65 7.95 10.11
N PRO A 118 -11.76 8.64 9.85
CA PRO A 118 -12.26 9.66 10.76
C PRO A 118 -12.92 8.99 11.99
N VAL A 119 -12.40 9.29 13.18
CA VAL A 119 -12.87 8.65 14.44
C VAL A 119 -13.95 9.44 15.11
N LYS A 120 -13.78 10.78 15.20
CA LYS A 120 -14.72 11.68 15.85
C LYS A 120 -14.94 12.88 14.95
N THR A 121 -15.94 12.78 14.10
CA THR A 121 -16.36 13.85 13.21
C THR A 121 -17.64 14.49 13.72
N GLY A 122 -17.75 15.78 13.60
CA GLY A 122 -19.00 16.45 13.92
C GLY A 122 -18.95 17.93 13.59
N VAL A 123 -20.08 18.41 13.18
CA VAL A 123 -20.37 19.81 12.92
C VAL A 123 -21.01 20.41 14.15
N CYS A 124 -20.61 21.63 14.50
CA CYS A 124 -21.17 22.36 15.62
C CYS A 124 -22.03 23.53 15.10
N ASP A 125 -23.00 23.91 15.90
CA ASP A 125 -23.80 25.13 15.66
C ASP A 125 -22.93 26.40 15.79
N TYR A 126 -23.48 27.59 15.47
CA TYR A 126 -22.77 28.86 15.52
C TYR A 126 -22.19 29.16 16.91
N LEU A 127 -22.92 28.85 17.97
CA LEU A 127 -22.45 29.04 19.34
C LEU A 127 -21.50 27.92 19.81
N GLY A 128 -21.52 26.76 19.13
CA GLY A 128 -20.74 25.60 19.51
C GLY A 128 -21.24 24.87 20.75
N LEU A 129 -22.53 25.02 21.07
CA LEU A 129 -23.23 24.36 22.17
C LEU A 129 -23.71 22.96 21.77
N PHE A 130 -24.19 22.82 20.56
CA PHE A 130 -24.69 21.56 19.99
C PHE A 130 -23.72 21.00 19.00
N ARG A 131 -23.71 19.66 18.87
CA ARG A 131 -22.87 18.94 17.92
C ARG A 131 -23.65 17.81 17.27
N LEU A 132 -23.67 17.80 15.95
CA LEU A 132 -24.21 16.71 15.17
C LEU A 132 -23.06 15.87 14.60
N PRO A 133 -23.05 14.54 14.80
CA PRO A 133 -22.03 13.69 14.18
C PRO A 133 -22.25 13.60 12.67
N LEU A 134 -21.18 13.58 11.88
CA LEU A 134 -21.30 13.28 10.44
C LEU A 134 -21.68 11.82 10.21
N GLY A 135 -22.71 11.59 9.38
CA GLY A 135 -23.30 10.25 9.21
C GLY A 135 -22.43 9.24 8.48
N LYS A 136 -21.75 9.60 7.39
CA LYS A 136 -20.90 8.68 6.63
C LYS A 136 -19.42 8.88 6.97
N ARG A 137 -18.78 7.80 7.39
CA ARG A 137 -17.32 7.74 7.61
C ARG A 137 -16.66 7.29 6.31
N ASN A 138 -16.18 8.23 5.51
CA ASN A 138 -15.37 7.90 4.35
C ASN A 138 -13.97 7.50 4.83
N GLN A 139 -13.56 6.30 4.50
CA GLN A 139 -12.21 5.80 4.70
C GLN A 139 -11.39 6.15 3.47
N ALA A 140 -10.18 6.65 3.67
CA ALA A 140 -9.23 6.87 2.59
C ALA A 140 -8.01 5.96 2.77
N THR A 141 -7.41 5.58 1.66
CA THR A 141 -6.20 4.76 1.64
C THR A 141 -5.13 5.48 0.85
N VAL A 142 -3.90 5.47 1.37
CA VAL A 142 -2.72 6.05 0.74
C VAL A 142 -1.61 5.02 0.77
N TYR A 143 -0.97 4.77 -0.36
CA TYR A 143 0.20 3.91 -0.42
C TYR A 143 1.47 4.74 -0.22
N ILE A 144 2.22 4.43 0.83
CA ILE A 144 3.56 4.98 1.03
C ILE A 144 4.54 4.09 0.27
N TRP A 145 5.01 4.62 -0.86
CA TRP A 145 5.85 3.89 -1.80
C TRP A 145 7.31 3.95 -1.38
N PRO A 146 8.05 2.84 -1.44
CA PRO A 146 9.47 2.84 -1.10
C PRO A 146 10.27 3.70 -2.08
N VAL A 147 11.32 4.34 -1.59
CA VAL A 147 12.30 5.00 -2.45
C VAL A 147 13.18 3.94 -3.08
N VAL A 148 13.38 4.03 -4.39
CA VAL A 148 14.25 3.12 -5.14
C VAL A 148 15.66 3.16 -4.53
N THR A 149 16.13 2.01 -4.06
CA THR A 149 17.44 1.87 -3.41
C THR A 149 18.30 0.92 -4.23
N PRO A 150 19.27 1.42 -4.99
CA PRO A 150 20.16 0.57 -5.77
C PRO A 150 21.03 -0.30 -4.85
N LEU A 151 21.41 -1.48 -5.35
CA LEU A 151 22.42 -2.31 -4.73
C LEU A 151 23.81 -1.75 -5.06
N ALA A 152 24.78 -1.96 -4.17
CA ALA A 152 26.17 -1.58 -4.41
C ALA A 152 26.77 -2.32 -5.61
N TYR A 153 26.33 -3.54 -5.85
CA TYR A 153 26.72 -4.38 -6.97
C TYR A 153 25.48 -4.90 -7.70
N GLU A 154 25.48 -4.79 -9.04
CA GLU A 154 24.42 -5.37 -9.87
C GLU A 154 24.62 -6.89 -9.99
N PRO A 155 23.68 -7.70 -9.51
CA PRO A 155 23.80 -9.16 -9.62
C PRO A 155 23.80 -9.59 -11.09
N ASP A 156 24.79 -10.40 -11.49
CA ASP A 156 24.84 -10.95 -12.84
C ASP A 156 23.75 -12.04 -13.02
N PHE A 157 22.65 -11.63 -13.60
CA PHE A 157 21.55 -12.54 -13.93
C PHE A 157 21.69 -13.17 -15.32
N ALA A 158 22.64 -12.70 -16.15
CA ALA A 158 22.83 -13.15 -17.53
C ALA A 158 23.50 -14.53 -17.62
N ARG A 159 24.40 -14.86 -16.68
CA ARG A 159 25.08 -16.17 -16.65
C ARG A 159 24.18 -17.26 -16.07
N ARG A 160 23.26 -17.75 -16.88
CA ARG A 160 22.36 -18.85 -16.49
C ARG A 160 22.69 -20.09 -17.29
N PRO A 161 23.29 -21.11 -16.70
CA PRO A 161 23.30 -22.43 -17.37
C PRO A 161 21.85 -22.91 -17.48
N PRO A 162 21.44 -23.44 -18.63
CA PRO A 162 20.11 -24.02 -18.77
C PRO A 162 19.94 -25.15 -17.76
N ARG A 163 18.78 -25.21 -17.09
CA ARG A 163 18.48 -26.25 -16.12
C ARG A 163 18.41 -27.62 -16.77
N ARG A 164 17.81 -27.65 -17.93
CA ARG A 164 17.66 -28.83 -18.77
C ARG A 164 17.48 -28.40 -20.21
N TRP A 165 17.72 -29.34 -21.08
CA TRP A 165 17.39 -29.20 -22.47
C TRP A 165 16.09 -29.95 -22.74
N LYS A 166 15.21 -29.43 -23.58
CA LYS A 166 14.00 -30.12 -24.05
C LYS A 166 13.98 -30.17 -25.57
N PRO A 167 13.32 -31.18 -26.16
CA PRO A 167 13.12 -31.21 -27.59
C PRO A 167 12.44 -29.94 -28.10
N LYS A 168 12.98 -29.34 -29.15
CA LYS A 168 12.39 -28.15 -29.78
C LYS A 168 11.17 -28.56 -30.60
N PRO A 169 9.96 -28.05 -30.27
CA PRO A 169 8.76 -28.34 -31.05
C PRO A 169 8.95 -27.96 -32.52
N GLY A 170 8.61 -28.87 -33.46
CA GLY A 170 8.79 -28.63 -34.90
C GLY A 170 10.20 -28.86 -35.43
N GLY A 171 11.19 -29.24 -34.59
CA GLY A 171 12.58 -29.47 -35.00
C GLY A 171 13.29 -28.18 -35.44
N GLY A 172 14.08 -28.23 -36.48
CA GLY A 172 14.81 -27.11 -37.05
C GLY A 172 16.24 -26.99 -36.53
N PHE A 173 16.86 -25.84 -36.77
CA PHE A 173 18.25 -25.59 -36.38
C PHE A 173 18.36 -25.29 -34.87
N ALA A 174 19.30 -25.94 -34.20
CA ALA A 174 19.69 -25.66 -32.83
C ALA A 174 21.19 -25.91 -32.65
N GLU A 175 21.83 -25.21 -31.70
CA GLU A 175 23.25 -25.45 -31.37
C GLU A 175 23.46 -26.81 -30.72
N ASN A 176 22.54 -27.23 -29.86
CA ASN A 176 22.61 -28.50 -29.16
C ASN A 176 21.61 -29.48 -29.71
N HIS A 177 22.07 -30.71 -29.88
CA HIS A 177 21.29 -31.84 -30.40
C HIS A 177 21.47 -33.04 -29.49
N GLU A 178 20.39 -33.77 -29.25
CA GLU A 178 20.44 -35.10 -28.65
C GLU A 178 20.28 -36.17 -29.74
N LEU A 179 21.00 -37.25 -29.57
CA LEU A 179 20.95 -38.41 -30.50
C LEU A 179 20.00 -39.44 -29.93
N ARG A 180 18.94 -39.78 -30.67
CA ARG A 180 18.03 -40.87 -30.29
C ARG A 180 17.72 -41.78 -31.49
N LEU A 181 17.19 -42.93 -31.19
CA LEU A 181 16.70 -43.82 -32.23
C LEU A 181 15.49 -43.22 -32.94
N TYR A 182 15.47 -43.39 -34.26
CA TYR A 182 14.35 -43.01 -35.11
C TYR A 182 13.08 -43.75 -34.70
N ARG A 183 11.95 -43.04 -34.71
CA ARG A 183 10.61 -43.57 -34.51
C ARG A 183 9.73 -43.28 -35.72
N PRO A 184 8.85 -44.22 -36.15
CA PRO A 184 7.91 -43.93 -37.22
C PRO A 184 7.12 -42.62 -36.96
N GLY A 185 7.18 -41.71 -37.95
CA GLY A 185 6.59 -40.37 -37.83
C GLY A 185 7.60 -39.24 -37.64
N ASP A 186 8.87 -39.56 -37.34
CA ASP A 186 9.93 -38.56 -37.27
C ASP A 186 10.35 -38.09 -38.68
N SER A 187 10.85 -36.86 -38.77
CA SER A 187 11.32 -36.27 -40.01
C SER A 187 12.61 -36.93 -40.47
N LEU A 188 12.63 -37.46 -41.71
CA LEU A 188 13.80 -38.05 -42.32
C LEU A 188 14.96 -37.06 -42.53
N GLN A 189 14.67 -35.78 -42.60
CA GLN A 189 15.68 -34.70 -42.74
C GLN A 189 16.57 -34.56 -41.50
N GLN A 190 16.12 -35.04 -40.37
CA GLN A 190 16.84 -34.96 -39.09
C GLN A 190 17.69 -36.22 -38.82
N ILE A 191 17.73 -37.20 -39.76
CA ILE A 191 18.54 -38.41 -39.59
C ILE A 191 20.04 -38.08 -39.70
N HIS A 192 20.79 -38.55 -38.71
CA HIS A 192 22.26 -38.50 -38.74
C HIS A 192 22.84 -39.65 -39.57
N TRP A 193 22.79 -39.52 -40.91
CA TRP A 193 23.15 -40.60 -41.85
C TRP A 193 24.53 -41.25 -41.59
N LYS A 194 25.53 -40.39 -41.25
CA LYS A 194 26.89 -40.91 -40.97
C LYS A 194 26.93 -41.85 -39.77
N LEU A 195 26.19 -41.52 -38.69
CA LEU A 195 26.17 -42.37 -37.49
C LEU A 195 25.24 -43.54 -37.69
N SER A 196 24.14 -43.37 -38.37
CA SER A 196 23.22 -44.47 -38.75
C SER A 196 23.88 -45.55 -39.58
N ALA A 197 24.69 -45.14 -40.55
CA ALA A 197 25.46 -46.09 -41.36
C ALA A 197 26.53 -46.88 -40.55
N LYS A 198 27.09 -46.25 -39.51
CA LYS A 198 28.09 -46.92 -38.65
C LYS A 198 27.46 -47.86 -37.63
N THR A 199 26.28 -47.57 -37.16
CA THR A 199 25.61 -48.35 -36.07
C THR A 199 24.58 -49.33 -36.58
N GLY A 200 24.22 -49.28 -37.87
CA GLY A 200 23.17 -50.13 -38.47
C GLY A 200 21.74 -49.75 -38.06
N ASN A 201 21.55 -48.73 -37.20
CA ASN A 201 20.27 -48.25 -36.73
C ASN A 201 20.03 -46.81 -37.16
N LEU A 202 18.81 -46.46 -37.52
CA LEU A 202 18.47 -45.06 -37.84
C LEU A 202 18.55 -44.21 -36.60
N ILE A 203 19.47 -43.24 -36.59
CA ILE A 203 19.68 -42.28 -35.47
C ILE A 203 19.23 -40.92 -35.91
N LEU A 204 18.39 -40.32 -35.10
CA LEU A 204 17.87 -38.96 -35.30
C LEU A 204 18.68 -37.93 -34.48
N ARG A 205 18.93 -36.76 -35.08
CA ARG A 205 19.40 -35.55 -34.36
C ARG A 205 18.20 -34.76 -33.94
N GLU A 206 17.83 -34.83 -32.65
CA GLU A 206 16.75 -34.03 -32.09
C GLU A 206 17.29 -32.68 -31.65
N ALA A 207 16.78 -31.61 -32.24
CA ALA A 207 17.14 -30.26 -31.86
C ALA A 207 16.63 -29.97 -30.42
N MET A 208 17.53 -29.49 -29.58
CA MET A 208 17.23 -29.20 -28.18
C MET A 208 17.21 -27.71 -27.93
N GLU A 209 16.21 -27.25 -27.20
CA GLU A 209 16.17 -25.86 -26.72
C GLU A 209 16.41 -25.78 -25.21
N PRO A 210 17.15 -24.76 -24.75
CA PRO A 210 17.46 -24.62 -23.36
C PRO A 210 16.21 -24.18 -22.57
N VAL A 211 15.94 -24.83 -21.45
CA VAL A 211 14.92 -24.43 -20.49
C VAL A 211 15.59 -23.70 -19.34
N TYR A 212 15.42 -22.41 -19.29
CA TYR A 212 15.91 -21.59 -18.20
C TYR A 212 14.92 -21.62 -17.04
N GLN A 213 15.43 -21.62 -15.82
CA GLN A 213 14.59 -21.37 -14.64
C GLN A 213 14.32 -19.88 -14.51
N LEU A 214 13.09 -19.55 -14.16
CA LEU A 214 12.75 -18.18 -13.78
C LEU A 214 13.53 -17.77 -12.52
N LEU A 215 14.09 -16.58 -12.56
CA LEU A 215 14.72 -15.98 -11.39
C LEU A 215 13.66 -15.78 -10.31
N ARG A 216 14.04 -16.04 -9.06
CA ARG A 216 13.18 -15.76 -7.92
C ARG A 216 13.84 -14.75 -7.01
N LEU A 217 13.16 -13.64 -6.77
CA LEU A 217 13.52 -12.68 -5.75
C LEU A 217 12.80 -13.07 -4.45
N THR A 218 13.54 -13.32 -3.39
CA THR A 218 12.97 -13.64 -2.07
C THR A 218 13.17 -12.49 -1.12
N LEU A 219 12.17 -12.23 -0.30
CA LEU A 219 12.14 -11.12 0.64
C LEU A 219 11.50 -11.56 1.96
N ASP A 220 12.08 -11.17 3.08
CA ASP A 220 11.44 -11.29 4.39
C ASP A 220 10.87 -9.94 4.82
N LEU A 221 9.55 -9.85 4.90
CA LEU A 221 8.86 -8.65 5.34
C LEU A 221 8.88 -8.57 6.88
N ASN A 222 10.07 -8.47 7.45
CA ASN A 222 10.34 -8.35 8.88
C ASN A 222 11.50 -7.38 9.13
N GLY A 223 11.69 -6.98 10.39
CA GLY A 223 12.78 -6.11 10.82
C GLY A 223 12.33 -4.70 11.20
N THR A 224 13.29 -3.81 11.33
CA THR A 224 13.04 -2.40 11.67
C THR A 224 12.36 -1.64 10.51
N PRO A 225 11.68 -0.52 10.80
CA PRO A 225 11.08 0.31 9.76
C PRO A 225 12.04 0.72 8.64
N GLU A 226 13.28 1.01 9.00
CA GLU A 226 14.33 1.42 8.05
C GLU A 226 14.81 0.26 7.18
N GLU A 227 14.94 -0.94 7.77
CA GLU A 227 15.24 -2.16 7.03
C GLU A 227 14.13 -2.52 6.07
N LEU A 228 12.86 -2.41 6.47
CA LEU A 228 11.71 -2.63 5.61
C LEU A 228 11.71 -1.67 4.41
N ASN A 229 11.97 -0.39 4.65
CA ASN A 229 12.07 0.61 3.57
C ASN A 229 13.19 0.23 2.58
N ARG A 230 14.36 -0.18 3.08
CA ARG A 230 15.51 -0.60 2.24
C ARG A 230 15.20 -1.87 1.45
N LYS A 231 14.68 -2.90 2.12
CA LYS A 231 14.31 -4.17 1.47
C LYS A 231 13.33 -3.94 0.31
N LEU A 232 12.28 -3.16 0.56
CA LEU A 232 11.28 -2.85 -0.44
C LEU A 232 11.82 -1.92 -1.54
N GLY A 233 12.70 -0.98 -1.20
CA GLY A 233 13.39 -0.13 -2.17
C GLY A 233 14.32 -0.93 -3.09
N ARG A 234 15.06 -1.91 -2.55
CA ARG A 234 15.92 -2.83 -3.31
C ARG A 234 15.09 -3.76 -4.20
N LEU A 235 13.97 -4.28 -3.67
CA LEU A 235 13.04 -5.09 -4.47
C LEU A 235 12.51 -4.31 -5.67
N LEU A 236 12.12 -3.06 -5.45
CA LEU A 236 11.63 -2.19 -6.52
C LEU A 236 12.71 -1.93 -7.56
N TRP A 237 13.94 -1.62 -7.14
CA TRP A 237 15.07 -1.41 -8.05
C TRP A 237 15.39 -2.65 -8.89
N LEU A 238 15.53 -3.82 -8.24
CA LEU A 238 15.79 -5.09 -8.93
C LEU A 238 14.64 -5.47 -9.88
N GLY A 239 13.40 -5.25 -9.44
CA GLY A 239 12.23 -5.53 -10.26
C GLY A 239 12.19 -4.65 -11.50
N GLN A 240 12.46 -3.36 -11.38
CA GLN A 240 12.53 -2.43 -12.52
C GLN A 240 13.65 -2.84 -13.48
N LEU A 241 14.84 -3.14 -12.98
CA LEU A 241 15.98 -3.59 -13.78
C LEU A 241 15.66 -4.87 -14.58
N LEU A 242 14.98 -5.84 -13.96
CA LEU A 242 14.63 -7.10 -14.63
C LEU A 242 13.52 -6.91 -15.67
N VAL A 243 12.55 -6.05 -15.38
CA VAL A 243 11.49 -5.68 -16.34
C VAL A 243 12.10 -4.95 -17.55
N GLU A 244 13.02 -4.01 -17.33
CA GLU A 244 13.72 -3.28 -18.40
C GLU A 244 14.54 -4.21 -19.30
N LYS A 245 15.12 -5.27 -18.71
CA LYS A 245 15.85 -6.32 -19.45
C LYS A 245 14.93 -7.42 -20.02
N GLU A 246 13.62 -7.24 -19.95
CA GLU A 246 12.62 -8.22 -20.43
C GLU A 246 12.79 -9.63 -19.83
N HIS A 247 13.25 -9.70 -18.58
CA HIS A 247 13.46 -10.95 -17.87
C HIS A 247 12.29 -11.24 -16.92
N PRO A 248 11.40 -12.20 -17.22
CA PRO A 248 10.35 -12.59 -16.31
C PRO A 248 10.94 -13.25 -15.05
N PHE A 249 10.36 -12.95 -13.91
CA PHE A 249 10.82 -13.42 -12.60
C PHE A 249 9.66 -13.66 -11.63
N HIS A 250 9.96 -14.33 -10.52
CA HIS A 250 9.01 -14.50 -9.42
C HIS A 250 9.47 -13.68 -8.21
N ILE A 251 8.53 -13.02 -7.55
CA ILE A 251 8.73 -12.45 -6.21
C ILE A 251 8.12 -13.43 -5.21
N SER A 252 8.85 -13.75 -4.15
CA SER A 252 8.32 -14.53 -3.02
C SER A 252 8.65 -13.80 -1.73
N ALA A 253 7.62 -13.42 -0.99
CA ALA A 253 7.77 -12.67 0.25
C ALA A 253 7.20 -13.45 1.44
N LEU A 254 7.98 -13.52 2.52
CA LEU A 254 7.50 -13.98 3.82
C LEU A 254 6.77 -12.82 4.49
N THR A 255 5.50 -12.99 4.73
CA THR A 255 4.62 -11.97 5.31
C THR A 255 3.91 -12.52 6.55
N GLY A 256 3.25 -11.66 7.31
CA GLY A 256 2.42 -12.08 8.45
C GLY A 256 1.23 -12.98 8.07
N ARG A 257 0.94 -13.12 6.77
CA ARG A 257 -0.07 -14.07 6.25
C ARG A 257 0.54 -15.37 5.69
N GLY A 258 1.85 -15.54 5.82
CA GLY A 258 2.60 -16.65 5.21
C GLY A 258 3.38 -16.20 3.98
N VAL A 259 3.82 -17.16 3.19
CA VAL A 259 4.60 -16.91 1.96
C VAL A 259 3.65 -16.57 0.82
N LEU A 260 3.79 -15.38 0.28
CA LEU A 260 3.10 -14.94 -0.93
C LEU A 260 4.06 -14.97 -2.11
N SER A 261 3.55 -15.28 -3.31
CA SER A 261 4.36 -15.32 -4.52
C SER A 261 3.61 -14.70 -5.69
N TRP A 262 4.35 -13.91 -6.49
CA TRP A 262 3.85 -13.25 -7.69
C TRP A 262 4.78 -13.53 -8.85
N GLN A 263 4.21 -13.75 -10.03
CA GLN A 263 4.94 -13.75 -11.27
C GLN A 263 4.93 -12.34 -11.85
N VAL A 264 6.10 -11.87 -12.28
CA VAL A 264 6.28 -10.52 -12.82
C VAL A 264 6.91 -10.65 -14.20
N ASP A 265 6.20 -10.13 -15.20
CA ASP A 265 6.61 -10.09 -16.61
C ASP A 265 6.52 -8.69 -17.21
N SER A 266 5.92 -7.75 -16.47
CA SER A 266 5.68 -6.38 -16.90
C SER A 266 5.79 -5.40 -15.75
N ALA A 267 5.89 -4.10 -16.06
CA ALA A 267 5.91 -3.03 -15.06
C ALA A 267 4.60 -2.96 -14.27
N ASP A 268 3.46 -3.22 -14.92
CA ASP A 268 2.15 -3.20 -14.26
C ASP A 268 2.00 -4.38 -13.28
N ALA A 269 2.53 -5.56 -13.65
CA ALA A 269 2.59 -6.71 -12.75
C ALA A 269 3.48 -6.44 -11.54
N LEU A 270 4.62 -5.76 -11.72
CA LEU A 270 5.49 -5.33 -10.62
C LEU A 270 4.78 -4.36 -9.68
N ASN A 271 4.14 -3.34 -10.23
CA ASN A 271 3.41 -2.35 -9.43
C ASN A 271 2.25 -2.99 -8.65
N SER A 272 1.54 -3.93 -9.27
CA SER A 272 0.45 -4.67 -8.62
C SER A 272 0.97 -5.55 -7.47
N ALA A 273 2.06 -6.27 -7.69
CA ALA A 273 2.71 -7.09 -6.66
C ALA A 273 3.21 -6.22 -5.49
N MET A 274 3.80 -5.05 -5.79
CA MET A 274 4.24 -4.09 -4.77
C MET A 274 3.06 -3.53 -3.98
N ALA A 275 1.96 -3.15 -4.61
CA ALA A 275 0.77 -2.64 -3.93
C ALA A 275 0.15 -3.68 -2.99
N GLU A 276 0.11 -4.95 -3.41
CA GLU A 276 -0.36 -6.05 -2.58
C GLU A 276 0.57 -6.30 -1.40
N LEU A 277 1.90 -6.29 -1.63
CA LEU A 277 2.91 -6.43 -0.59
C LEU A 277 2.81 -5.32 0.45
N LEU A 278 2.65 -4.06 0.03
CA LEU A 278 2.44 -2.91 0.90
C LEU A 278 1.13 -2.98 1.71
N SER A 279 0.17 -3.79 1.24
CA SER A 279 -1.13 -4.02 1.91
C SER A 279 -1.10 -5.17 2.91
N THR A 280 0.02 -5.90 3.00
CA THR A 280 0.16 -7.10 3.82
C THR A 280 0.92 -6.79 5.11
N PRO A 281 0.54 -7.37 6.26
CA PRO A 281 1.27 -7.17 7.51
C PRO A 281 2.65 -7.81 7.46
N ALA A 282 3.61 -7.22 8.15
CA ALA A 282 4.94 -7.79 8.33
C ALA A 282 4.88 -9.12 9.10
N ALA A 283 5.83 -10.01 8.81
CA ALA A 283 6.02 -11.23 9.57
C ALA A 283 6.70 -10.92 10.93
N GLU A 284 6.28 -11.61 11.98
CA GLU A 284 6.91 -11.45 13.30
C GLU A 284 8.33 -12.05 13.33
N SER A 285 8.52 -13.19 12.64
CA SER A 285 9.79 -13.91 12.56
C SER A 285 9.82 -14.84 11.35
N GLY A 286 11.01 -15.34 11.03
CA GLY A 286 11.23 -16.29 9.94
C GLY A 286 12.12 -15.70 8.84
N THR A 287 12.65 -16.57 8.00
CA THR A 287 13.46 -16.20 6.84
C THR A 287 13.26 -17.17 5.67
N LEU A 288 13.30 -16.63 4.46
CA LEU A 288 13.33 -17.41 3.21
C LEU A 288 14.76 -17.59 2.68
N LYS A 289 15.78 -17.06 3.36
CA LYS A 289 17.18 -17.10 2.91
C LYS A 289 17.68 -18.51 2.68
N ASP A 290 17.31 -19.45 3.57
CA ASP A 290 17.76 -20.86 3.52
C ASP A 290 16.65 -21.84 3.12
N ALA A 291 15.53 -21.33 2.61
CA ALA A 291 14.42 -22.17 2.22
C ALA A 291 14.75 -22.92 0.92
N HIS A 292 15.28 -24.14 1.02
CA HIS A 292 15.46 -25.09 -0.10
C HIS A 292 14.13 -25.48 -0.80
N THR A 293 13.03 -24.91 -0.36
CA THR A 293 11.66 -25.19 -0.81
C THR A 293 11.40 -24.75 -2.26
N PHE A 294 12.25 -23.89 -2.81
CA PHE A 294 12.02 -23.35 -4.14
C PHE A 294 12.98 -23.96 -5.17
N PRO A 295 12.47 -24.65 -6.19
CA PRO A 295 13.31 -25.11 -7.26
C PRO A 295 13.82 -23.91 -8.07
N GLY A 296 15.11 -23.65 -8.06
CA GLY A 296 15.76 -22.62 -8.86
C GLY A 296 16.68 -21.68 -8.11
N ARG A 297 17.25 -20.73 -8.85
CA ARG A 297 18.12 -19.70 -8.26
C ARG A 297 17.27 -18.64 -7.60
N ALA A 298 17.30 -18.60 -6.29
CA ALA A 298 16.70 -17.52 -5.50
C ALA A 298 17.77 -16.47 -5.18
N TYR A 299 17.43 -15.20 -5.33
CA TYR A 299 18.21 -14.08 -4.83
C TYR A 299 17.47 -13.51 -3.62
N HIS A 300 18.10 -13.56 -2.46
CA HIS A 300 17.49 -13.05 -1.22
C HIS A 300 17.84 -11.58 -1.03
N ILE A 301 16.81 -10.76 -0.81
CA ILE A 301 16.95 -9.32 -0.61
C ILE A 301 17.07 -9.04 0.89
N GLY A 302 18.27 -8.71 1.32
CA GLY A 302 18.56 -8.34 2.70
C GLY A 302 18.31 -6.86 3.00
N GLY A 303 18.18 -6.55 4.29
CA GLY A 303 17.99 -5.19 4.82
C GLY A 303 19.28 -4.56 5.38
N GLY A 304 20.37 -5.31 5.46
CA GLY A 304 21.65 -4.83 6.00
C GLY A 304 22.28 -3.70 5.18
N VAL A 305 23.14 -2.90 5.83
CA VAL A 305 23.88 -1.82 5.15
C VAL A 305 25.01 -2.42 4.32
N ASP A 306 25.53 -3.61 4.73
CA ASP A 306 26.74 -4.25 4.24
C ASP A 306 26.50 -5.66 3.64
N GLU A 307 25.26 -5.97 3.21
CA GLU A 307 25.04 -7.21 2.45
C GLU A 307 25.51 -6.98 1.00
N GLU A 308 26.82 -7.11 0.84
CA GLU A 308 27.52 -7.35 -0.42
C GLU A 308 27.42 -8.81 -0.89
#